data_4ecfe8d609ca0e9076f54469119c490f
#
_entry.id   4ecfe8d609ca0e9076f54469119c490f
#
_cell.length_a   1.000
_cell.length_b   1.000
_cell.length_c   1.000
_cell.angle_alpha   90.00
_cell.angle_beta   90.00
_cell.angle_gamma   90.00
#
_symmetry.space_group_name_H-M   'P 1'
#
loop_
_entity.id
_entity.type
_entity.pdbx_description
1 polymer ?
#
loop_
_entity_poly.entity_id
_entity_poly.type
_entity_poly.pdbx_seq_one_letter_code
_entity_poly.pdbx_strand_id
1 'polypeptide(L)'
;MSTHTAVIEEQALTPEQALLTDHVGNEVYASHYAERKAYRLILTCGTVLLCGSMWLNWSLARRPVANRYIRIDEMGRAQAIQYSDLNYSPREGEIRTYLMDWANYRYTISRDTIAKKYPLNYYFLSQTLASQLMTEDNQNHLVSQVVGGQIEQSDVEVKNVTITSMSQETIQGAILARGTALVALDRLYSSQHSHEPRTEHWMLSLSYYLNPKQVSDQAKIFPQYEYINPLGLTVTEFHENRVSVDAIAPGTSASVPTSAAQPATEQPR
;
A
#
# COMPACT_ATOMS: atom_id res chain seq x y z
N MET A 1 -43.79 -87.39 31.97
CA MET A 1 -43.44 -86.01 31.78
C MET A 1 -44.70 -85.29 31.40
N SER A 2 -45.32 -84.61 32.40
CA SER A 2 -46.58 -83.88 32.22
C SER A 2 -46.30 -82.44 31.89
N THR A 3 -46.68 -82.03 30.70
CA THR A 3 -46.65 -80.63 30.29
C THR A 3 -47.88 -79.91 30.80
N HIS A 4 -47.69 -79.06 31.84
CA HIS A 4 -48.71 -78.15 32.29
C HIS A 4 -48.78 -76.97 31.28
N THR A 5 -49.85 -76.99 30.50
CA THR A 5 -50.24 -75.86 29.69
C THR A 5 -51.02 -74.92 30.59
N ALA A 6 -50.44 -73.83 31.02
CA ALA A 6 -51.17 -72.78 31.74
C ALA A 6 -52.04 -72.04 30.71
N VAL A 7 -53.37 -72.32 30.86
CA VAL A 7 -54.36 -71.51 30.14
C VAL A 7 -54.45 -70.18 30.89
N ILE A 8 -53.94 -69.14 30.19
CA ILE A 8 -54.16 -67.77 30.65
C ILE A 8 -55.62 -67.41 30.35
N GLU A 9 -56.41 -67.38 31.39
CA GLU A 9 -57.80 -66.98 31.37
C GLU A 9 -57.84 -65.46 31.05
N GLU A 10 -58.14 -65.15 29.79
CA GLU A 10 -58.32 -63.78 29.34
C GLU A 10 -59.55 -63.19 30.06
N GLN A 11 -59.29 -62.51 31.16
CA GLN A 11 -60.32 -61.79 31.89
C GLN A 11 -60.86 -60.69 31.02
N ALA A 12 -62.05 -60.83 30.52
CA ALA A 12 -62.74 -59.80 29.75
C ALA A 12 -62.91 -58.56 30.66
N LEU A 13 -62.22 -57.52 30.30
CA LEU A 13 -62.28 -56.22 30.98
C LEU A 13 -63.71 -55.72 30.99
N THR A 14 -64.14 -55.29 32.13
CA THR A 14 -65.45 -54.64 32.24
C THR A 14 -65.51 -53.41 31.36
N PRO A 15 -66.67 -53.04 30.80
CA PRO A 15 -66.74 -51.88 29.86
C PRO A 15 -66.20 -50.56 30.47
N GLU A 16 -66.27 -50.46 31.78
CA GLU A 16 -65.71 -49.30 32.52
C GLU A 16 -64.20 -49.35 32.57
N GLN A 17 -63.58 -50.51 32.72
CA GLN A 17 -62.12 -50.71 32.63
C GLN A 17 -61.58 -50.51 31.20
N ALA A 18 -62.35 -50.90 30.22
CA ALA A 18 -61.98 -50.67 28.81
C ALA A 18 -61.96 -49.17 28.44
N LEU A 19 -62.92 -48.41 28.96
CA LEU A 19 -62.97 -46.95 28.79
C LEU A 19 -61.80 -46.23 29.49
N LEU A 20 -61.46 -46.70 30.71
CA LEU A 20 -60.29 -46.14 31.43
C LEU A 20 -58.98 -46.44 30.76
N THR A 21 -58.79 -47.68 30.25
CA THR A 21 -57.58 -48.06 29.52
C THR A 21 -57.44 -47.28 28.20
N ASP A 22 -58.55 -47.03 27.54
CA ASP A 22 -58.54 -46.26 26.28
C ASP A 22 -58.23 -44.77 26.55
N HIS A 23 -58.70 -44.20 27.63
CA HIS A 23 -58.41 -42.83 28.05
C HIS A 23 -56.93 -42.67 28.46
N VAL A 24 -56.38 -43.59 29.25
CA VAL A 24 -54.95 -43.57 29.64
C VAL A 24 -54.04 -43.80 28.42
N GLY A 25 -54.46 -44.70 27.50
CA GLY A 25 -53.76 -44.91 26.27
C GLY A 25 -53.65 -43.65 25.38
N ASN A 26 -54.74 -42.90 25.29
CA ASN A 26 -54.79 -41.65 24.52
C ASN A 26 -53.94 -40.53 25.14
N GLU A 27 -53.91 -40.41 26.47
CA GLU A 27 -53.07 -39.44 27.19
C GLU A 27 -51.59 -39.77 27.05
N VAL A 28 -51.17 -41.03 27.13
CA VAL A 28 -49.80 -41.47 26.91
C VAL A 28 -49.36 -41.20 25.46
N TYR A 29 -50.23 -41.48 24.49
CA TYR A 29 -49.98 -41.21 23.10
C TYR A 29 -49.83 -39.69 22.82
N ALA A 30 -50.69 -38.88 23.41
CA ALA A 30 -50.65 -37.42 23.29
C ALA A 30 -49.37 -36.84 23.88
N SER A 31 -48.90 -37.33 25.03
CA SER A 31 -47.66 -36.90 25.65
C SER A 31 -46.43 -37.27 24.81
N HIS A 32 -46.33 -38.50 24.31
CA HIS A 32 -45.25 -38.93 23.42
C HIS A 32 -45.26 -38.21 22.08
N TYR A 33 -46.41 -37.85 21.56
CA TYR A 33 -46.51 -37.06 20.34
C TYR A 33 -46.04 -35.63 20.57
N ALA A 34 -46.39 -35.03 21.69
CA ALA A 34 -45.90 -33.67 22.05
C ALA A 34 -44.39 -33.65 22.27
N GLU A 35 -43.84 -34.65 22.97
CA GLU A 35 -42.38 -34.80 23.14
C GLU A 35 -41.64 -34.96 21.80
N ARG A 36 -42.15 -35.82 20.90
CA ARG A 36 -41.54 -35.98 19.57
C ARG A 36 -41.58 -34.71 18.73
N LYS A 37 -42.67 -33.92 18.85
CA LYS A 37 -42.74 -32.60 18.21
C LYS A 37 -41.71 -31.64 18.81
N ALA A 38 -41.56 -31.59 20.12
CA ALA A 38 -40.58 -30.76 20.81
C ALA A 38 -39.15 -31.13 20.41
N TYR A 39 -38.81 -32.42 20.39
CA TYR A 39 -37.51 -32.90 19.95
C TYR A 39 -37.21 -32.55 18.49
N ARG A 40 -38.18 -32.70 17.59
CA ARG A 40 -38.01 -32.31 16.17
C ARG A 40 -37.80 -30.81 16.04
N LEU A 41 -38.49 -30.00 16.81
CA LEU A 41 -38.35 -28.54 16.78
C LEU A 41 -36.99 -28.12 17.33
N ILE A 42 -36.50 -28.70 18.42
CA ILE A 42 -35.17 -28.45 18.99
C ILE A 42 -34.09 -28.87 17.97
N LEU A 43 -34.25 -30.05 17.34
CA LEU A 43 -33.28 -30.54 16.37
C LEU A 43 -33.22 -29.65 15.12
N THR A 44 -34.37 -29.21 14.61
CA THR A 44 -34.40 -28.30 13.44
C THR A 44 -33.81 -26.94 13.78
N CYS A 45 -34.14 -26.34 14.93
CA CYS A 45 -33.54 -25.09 15.39
C CYS A 45 -32.02 -25.22 15.58
N GLY A 46 -31.56 -26.31 16.19
CA GLY A 46 -30.15 -26.60 16.37
C GLY A 46 -29.39 -26.73 15.02
N THR A 47 -30.00 -27.43 14.08
CA THR A 47 -29.41 -27.57 12.73
C THR A 47 -29.30 -26.22 11.99
N VAL A 48 -30.35 -25.39 12.07
CA VAL A 48 -30.32 -24.04 11.45
C VAL A 48 -29.25 -23.16 12.09
N LEU A 49 -29.11 -23.18 13.40
CA LEU A 49 -28.07 -22.43 14.10
C LEU A 49 -26.65 -22.90 13.73
N LEU A 50 -26.44 -24.23 13.63
CA LEU A 50 -25.16 -24.79 13.20
C LEU A 50 -24.84 -24.39 11.76
N CYS A 51 -25.79 -24.51 10.84
CA CYS A 51 -25.58 -24.08 9.44
C CYS A 51 -25.29 -22.57 9.34
N GLY A 52 -26.02 -21.75 10.10
CA GLY A 52 -25.77 -20.31 10.16
C GLY A 52 -24.39 -19.96 10.70
N SER A 53 -23.96 -20.65 11.76
CA SER A 53 -22.63 -20.51 12.34
C SER A 53 -21.52 -20.93 11.37
N MET A 54 -21.70 -22.05 10.67
CA MET A 54 -20.76 -22.49 9.64
C MET A 54 -20.66 -21.49 8.48
N TRP A 55 -21.77 -20.94 8.03
CA TRP A 55 -21.76 -19.92 6.98
C TRP A 55 -21.06 -18.64 7.43
N LEU A 56 -21.34 -18.17 8.65
CA LEU A 56 -20.66 -16.99 9.20
C LEU A 56 -19.15 -17.20 9.28
N ASN A 57 -18.69 -18.33 9.81
CA ASN A 57 -17.27 -18.67 9.86
C ASN A 57 -16.64 -18.74 8.46
N TRP A 58 -17.33 -19.36 7.50
CA TRP A 58 -16.89 -19.41 6.11
C TRP A 58 -16.81 -18.03 5.47
N SER A 59 -17.80 -17.18 5.73
CA SER A 59 -17.82 -15.79 5.23
C SER A 59 -16.70 -14.95 5.85
N LEU A 60 -16.43 -15.12 7.16
CA LEU A 60 -15.31 -14.44 7.81
C LEU A 60 -13.94 -14.93 7.29
N ALA A 61 -13.79 -16.26 7.11
CA ALA A 61 -12.54 -16.84 6.61
C ALA A 61 -12.21 -16.42 5.18
N ARG A 62 -13.22 -16.09 4.38
CA ARG A 62 -13.05 -15.59 2.99
C ARG A 62 -12.84 -14.10 2.88
N ARG A 63 -12.97 -13.34 3.97
CA ARG A 63 -12.67 -11.91 3.92
C ARG A 63 -11.17 -11.73 3.69
N PRO A 64 -10.76 -11.05 2.62
CA PRO A 64 -9.36 -10.73 2.44
C PRO A 64 -8.90 -9.93 3.65
N VAL A 65 -7.79 -10.34 4.23
CA VAL A 65 -7.13 -9.58 5.31
C VAL A 65 -6.69 -8.27 4.68
N ALA A 66 -7.44 -7.20 4.94
CA ALA A 66 -7.02 -5.87 4.54
C ALA A 66 -5.86 -5.47 5.47
N ASN A 67 -4.63 -5.56 4.97
CA ASN A 67 -3.48 -5.03 5.67
C ASN A 67 -3.68 -3.51 5.81
N ARG A 68 -3.95 -3.07 7.03
CA ARG A 68 -4.06 -1.65 7.32
C ARG A 68 -2.67 -1.17 7.70
N TYR A 69 -2.03 -0.45 6.81
CA TYR A 69 -0.79 0.23 7.12
C TYR A 69 -1.13 1.51 7.88
N ILE A 70 -0.58 1.65 9.08
CA ILE A 70 -0.69 2.87 9.87
C ILE A 70 0.58 3.66 9.59
N ARG A 71 0.43 4.77 8.88
CA ARG A 71 1.50 5.74 8.72
C ARG A 71 1.47 6.72 9.88
N ILE A 72 2.60 6.94 10.51
CA ILE A 72 2.77 7.98 11.52
C ILE A 72 3.25 9.22 10.78
N ASP A 73 2.43 10.27 10.74
CA ASP A 73 2.80 11.57 10.20
C ASP A 73 3.91 12.22 11.07
N GLU A 74 4.66 13.16 10.52
CA GLU A 74 5.73 13.89 11.23
C GLU A 74 5.26 14.55 12.54
N MET A 75 3.95 14.76 12.68
CA MET A 75 3.32 15.21 13.92
C MET A 75 2.87 14.08 14.86
N GLY A 76 3.26 12.82 14.62
CA GLY A 76 2.90 11.68 15.45
C GLY A 76 1.45 11.22 15.32
N ARG A 77 0.71 11.66 14.32
CA ARG A 77 -0.68 11.24 14.09
C ARG A 77 -0.73 9.97 13.26
N ALA A 78 -1.38 8.94 13.80
CA ALA A 78 -1.62 7.69 13.09
C ALA A 78 -2.67 7.89 11.98
N GLN A 79 -2.29 7.66 10.73
CA GLN A 79 -3.18 7.72 9.58
C GLN A 79 -3.29 6.30 8.97
N ALA A 80 -4.52 5.75 8.95
CA ALA A 80 -4.76 4.45 8.33
C ALA A 80 -4.85 4.62 6.81
N ILE A 81 -3.96 3.95 6.08
CA ILE A 81 -3.99 3.90 4.62
C ILE A 81 -4.67 2.59 4.22
N GLN A 82 -5.80 2.66 3.54
CA GLN A 82 -6.44 1.50 2.92
C GLN A 82 -6.07 1.47 1.43
N TYR A 83 -5.21 0.52 1.05
CA TYR A 83 -4.84 0.31 -0.36
C TYR A 83 -6.00 -0.18 -1.25
N SER A 84 -7.14 -0.56 -0.65
CA SER A 84 -8.31 -1.04 -1.37
C SER A 84 -9.22 0.06 -1.92
N ASP A 85 -9.04 1.30 -1.49
CA ASP A 85 -9.84 2.40 -1.99
C ASP A 85 -9.25 2.91 -3.30
N LEU A 86 -9.91 2.60 -4.39
CA LEU A 86 -9.65 3.09 -5.75
C LEU A 86 -9.61 4.63 -5.86
N ASN A 87 -9.92 5.33 -4.78
CA ASN A 87 -9.92 6.79 -4.67
C ASN A 87 -8.74 7.36 -3.87
N TYR A 88 -7.71 6.53 -3.57
CA TYR A 88 -6.54 7.05 -2.88
C TYR A 88 -5.75 7.97 -3.81
N SER A 89 -5.84 9.27 -3.53
CA SER A 89 -4.96 10.27 -4.14
C SER A 89 -3.80 10.51 -3.16
N PRO A 90 -2.57 10.06 -3.46
CA PRO A 90 -1.43 10.31 -2.60
C PRO A 90 -1.20 11.81 -2.48
N ARG A 91 -0.88 12.26 -1.29
CA ARG A 91 -0.57 13.66 -1.04
C ARG A 91 0.75 14.02 -1.72
N GLU A 92 0.83 15.23 -2.21
CA GLU A 92 2.04 15.74 -2.86
C GLU A 92 3.30 15.57 -1.98
N GLY A 93 3.17 15.79 -0.67
CA GLY A 93 4.27 15.59 0.29
C GLY A 93 4.78 14.14 0.35
N GLU A 94 3.89 13.15 0.18
CA GLU A 94 4.29 11.75 0.15
C GLU A 94 5.10 11.43 -1.11
N ILE A 95 4.63 11.91 -2.25
CA ILE A 95 5.34 11.74 -3.52
C ILE A 95 6.74 12.37 -3.44
N ARG A 96 6.84 13.57 -2.87
CA ARG A 96 8.12 14.25 -2.66
C ARG A 96 9.08 13.41 -1.83
N THR A 97 8.61 12.82 -0.72
CA THR A 97 9.44 11.97 0.15
C THR A 97 10.00 10.78 -0.61
N TYR A 98 9.18 10.05 -1.38
CA TYR A 98 9.66 8.89 -2.14
C TYR A 98 10.55 9.25 -3.32
N LEU A 99 10.35 10.42 -3.93
CA LEU A 99 11.28 10.94 -4.94
C LEU A 99 12.63 11.34 -4.32
N MET A 100 12.63 11.87 -3.09
CA MET A 100 13.86 12.11 -2.32
C MET A 100 14.59 10.81 -2.01
N ASP A 101 13.86 9.77 -1.55
CA ASP A 101 14.45 8.46 -1.26
C ASP A 101 15.07 7.84 -2.51
N TRP A 102 14.35 7.88 -3.65
CA TRP A 102 14.89 7.41 -4.93
C TRP A 102 16.17 8.15 -5.31
N ALA A 103 16.18 9.49 -5.22
CA ALA A 103 17.36 10.29 -5.53
C ALA A 103 18.53 9.94 -4.61
N ASN A 104 18.28 9.76 -3.30
CA ASN A 104 19.29 9.33 -2.36
C ASN A 104 19.86 7.94 -2.69
N TYR A 105 19.00 6.96 -3.04
CA TYR A 105 19.47 5.62 -3.42
C TYR A 105 20.29 5.64 -4.71
N ARG A 106 19.94 6.47 -5.69
CA ARG A 106 20.58 6.54 -7.01
C ARG A 106 21.92 7.26 -6.98
N TYR A 107 22.00 8.37 -6.24
CA TYR A 107 23.14 9.31 -6.35
C TYR A 107 24.11 9.27 -5.17
N THR A 108 23.77 8.63 -4.04
CA THR A 108 24.72 8.41 -2.96
C THR A 108 25.68 7.30 -3.31
N ILE A 109 26.94 7.65 -3.47
CA ILE A 109 28.04 6.74 -3.85
C ILE A 109 28.98 6.59 -2.66
N SER A 110 28.80 5.50 -1.90
CA SER A 110 29.63 5.19 -0.74
C SER A 110 30.09 3.73 -0.77
N ARG A 111 31.36 3.47 -0.50
CA ARG A 111 31.94 2.12 -0.53
C ARG A 111 31.20 1.14 0.39
N ASP A 112 30.82 1.62 1.57
CA ASP A 112 30.23 0.76 2.61
C ASP A 112 28.78 0.39 2.31
N THR A 113 28.08 1.22 1.54
CA THR A 113 26.64 1.09 1.39
C THR A 113 26.19 0.84 -0.05
N ILE A 114 27.07 1.06 -1.07
CA ILE A 114 26.72 0.97 -2.48
C ILE A 114 26.05 -0.37 -2.84
N ALA A 115 26.62 -1.48 -2.39
CA ALA A 115 26.11 -2.81 -2.71
C ALA A 115 24.73 -3.09 -2.12
N LYS A 116 24.34 -2.37 -1.06
CA LYS A 116 23.05 -2.57 -0.36
C LYS A 116 22.02 -1.53 -0.75
N LYS A 117 22.40 -0.24 -0.83
CA LYS A 117 21.48 0.88 -1.04
C LYS A 117 21.22 1.15 -2.52
N TYR A 118 22.24 1.11 -3.34
CA TYR A 118 22.12 1.44 -4.75
C TYR A 118 21.09 0.56 -5.50
N PRO A 119 21.02 -0.76 -5.30
CA PRO A 119 20.00 -1.58 -5.94
C PRO A 119 18.56 -1.20 -5.58
N LEU A 120 18.34 -0.49 -4.46
CA LEU A 120 17.01 -0.07 -4.05
C LEU A 120 16.42 0.99 -5.01
N ASN A 121 17.25 1.73 -5.76
CA ASN A 121 16.77 2.67 -6.75
C ASN A 121 15.94 2.00 -7.86
N TYR A 122 16.26 0.74 -8.22
CA TYR A 122 15.56 0.03 -9.30
C TYR A 122 14.09 -0.29 -8.95
N TYR A 123 13.72 -0.34 -7.67
CA TYR A 123 12.33 -0.52 -7.24
C TYR A 123 11.43 0.68 -7.58
N PHE A 124 12.03 1.81 -7.92
CA PHE A 124 11.33 3.04 -8.32
C PHE A 124 11.32 3.26 -9.83
N LEU A 125 11.91 2.39 -10.61
CA LEU A 125 12.03 2.56 -12.05
C LEU A 125 11.03 1.69 -12.81
N SER A 126 10.61 2.14 -13.99
CA SER A 126 9.87 1.28 -14.91
C SER A 126 10.73 0.09 -15.32
N GLN A 127 10.11 -1.04 -15.63
CA GLN A 127 10.82 -2.28 -15.97
C GLN A 127 11.82 -2.08 -17.11
N THR A 128 11.46 -1.30 -18.12
CA THR A 128 12.34 -1.00 -19.27
C THR A 128 13.53 -0.21 -18.82
N LEU A 129 13.32 0.88 -18.07
CA LEU A 129 14.38 1.76 -17.59
C LEU A 129 15.29 1.04 -16.59
N ALA A 130 14.71 0.24 -15.67
CA ALA A 130 15.48 -0.57 -14.72
C ALA A 130 16.38 -1.57 -15.44
N SER A 131 15.86 -2.28 -16.45
CA SER A 131 16.64 -3.25 -17.22
C SER A 131 17.79 -2.60 -18.00
N GLN A 132 17.54 -1.42 -18.59
CA GLN A 132 18.53 -0.66 -19.30
C GLN A 132 19.66 -0.21 -18.37
N LEU A 133 19.32 0.43 -17.26
CA LEU A 133 20.29 0.92 -16.29
C LEU A 133 21.05 -0.22 -15.59
N MET A 134 20.39 -1.31 -15.24
CA MET A 134 21.06 -2.50 -14.69
C MET A 134 22.09 -3.06 -15.67
N THR A 135 21.76 -3.08 -16.95
CA THR A 135 22.70 -3.56 -18.00
C THR A 135 23.90 -2.63 -18.10
N GLU A 136 23.67 -1.33 -18.12
CA GLU A 136 24.71 -0.29 -18.17
C GLU A 136 25.61 -0.32 -16.92
N ASP A 137 25.01 -0.35 -15.73
CA ASP A 137 25.73 -0.39 -14.45
C ASP A 137 26.57 -1.67 -14.30
N ASN A 138 26.07 -2.81 -14.83
CA ASN A 138 26.80 -4.09 -14.84
C ASN A 138 27.96 -4.06 -15.86
N GLN A 139 27.76 -3.49 -17.04
CA GLN A 139 28.81 -3.34 -18.05
C GLN A 139 29.92 -2.42 -17.54
N ASN A 140 29.57 -1.36 -16.87
CA ASN A 140 30.50 -0.41 -16.26
C ASN A 140 31.10 -0.92 -14.95
N HIS A 141 30.69 -2.09 -14.45
CA HIS A 141 31.15 -2.63 -13.16
C HIS A 141 31.07 -1.61 -12.02
N LEU A 142 30.01 -0.78 -11.99
CA LEU A 142 29.85 0.36 -11.09
C LEU A 142 30.16 0.01 -9.63
N VAL A 143 29.52 -1.02 -9.10
CA VAL A 143 29.71 -1.43 -7.69
C VAL A 143 31.16 -1.82 -7.42
N SER A 144 31.79 -2.57 -8.31
CA SER A 144 33.19 -3.01 -8.16
C SER A 144 34.16 -1.83 -8.22
N GLN A 145 33.91 -0.87 -9.11
CA GLN A 145 34.73 0.34 -9.24
C GLN A 145 34.65 1.24 -8.01
N VAL A 146 33.43 1.39 -7.45
CA VAL A 146 33.24 2.15 -6.20
C VAL A 146 33.93 1.47 -5.03
N VAL A 147 33.71 0.15 -4.85
CA VAL A 147 34.35 -0.62 -3.77
C VAL A 147 35.88 -0.63 -3.94
N GLY A 148 36.38 -0.75 -5.19
CA GLY A 148 37.81 -0.69 -5.51
C GLY A 148 38.42 0.71 -5.42
N GLY A 149 37.62 1.75 -5.20
CA GLY A 149 38.07 3.14 -5.06
C GLY A 149 38.45 3.81 -6.36
N GLN A 150 38.01 3.30 -7.49
CA GLN A 150 38.22 3.91 -8.81
C GLN A 150 37.25 5.07 -9.07
N ILE A 151 36.08 5.03 -8.44
CA ILE A 151 35.07 6.08 -8.47
C ILE A 151 35.08 6.80 -7.12
N GLU A 152 35.10 8.13 -7.16
CA GLU A 152 35.06 8.97 -5.96
C GLU A 152 33.71 8.78 -5.22
N GLN A 153 33.79 8.75 -3.89
CA GLN A 153 32.59 8.72 -3.06
C GLN A 153 31.95 10.10 -2.97
N SER A 154 30.63 10.11 -3.02
CA SER A 154 29.83 11.33 -2.86
C SER A 154 28.61 11.07 -2.02
N ASP A 155 28.33 11.97 -1.10
CA ASP A 155 27.06 12.04 -0.41
C ASP A 155 26.09 12.92 -1.18
N VAL A 156 24.78 12.73 -0.97
CA VAL A 156 23.74 13.50 -1.63
C VAL A 156 22.89 14.21 -0.62
N GLU A 157 22.65 15.47 -0.85
CA GLU A 157 21.67 16.26 -0.13
C GLU A 157 20.59 16.75 -1.09
N VAL A 158 19.38 16.18 -0.98
CA VAL A 158 18.23 16.66 -1.76
C VAL A 158 17.72 17.96 -1.16
N LYS A 159 17.88 19.06 -1.88
CA LYS A 159 17.48 20.39 -1.43
C LYS A 159 15.99 20.63 -1.59
N ASN A 160 15.44 20.24 -2.72
CA ASN A 160 14.03 20.47 -3.00
C ASN A 160 13.49 19.47 -4.03
N VAL A 161 12.23 19.13 -3.87
CA VAL A 161 11.45 18.37 -4.86
C VAL A 161 10.20 19.18 -5.20
N THR A 162 10.10 19.63 -6.42
CA THR A 162 8.98 20.40 -6.94
C THR A 162 8.17 19.55 -7.91
N ILE A 163 6.93 19.26 -7.60
CA ILE A 163 6.01 18.60 -8.53
C ILE A 163 5.50 19.67 -9.48
N THR A 164 5.82 19.53 -10.77
CA THR A 164 5.47 20.50 -11.80
C THR A 164 4.12 20.25 -12.43
N SER A 165 3.73 18.97 -12.52
CA SER A 165 2.40 18.58 -12.97
C SER A 165 1.96 17.30 -12.27
N MET A 166 0.66 17.18 -12.05
CA MET A 166 0.04 15.95 -11.59
C MET A 166 -1.35 15.85 -12.23
N SER A 167 -1.59 14.74 -12.91
CA SER A 167 -2.87 14.42 -13.52
C SER A 167 -3.30 13.03 -13.11
N GLN A 168 -4.60 12.82 -13.02
CA GLN A 168 -5.17 11.48 -12.80
C GLN A 168 -5.78 10.99 -14.11
N GLU A 169 -5.40 9.81 -14.51
CA GLU A 169 -5.89 9.17 -15.72
C GLU A 169 -6.46 7.80 -15.38
N THR A 170 -7.64 7.50 -15.91
CA THR A 170 -8.25 6.18 -15.72
C THR A 170 -7.84 5.27 -16.87
N ILE A 171 -6.97 4.31 -16.60
CA ILE A 171 -6.51 3.32 -17.58
C ILE A 171 -7.05 1.95 -17.17
N GLN A 172 -7.85 1.32 -18.03
CA GLN A 172 -8.44 -0.01 -17.79
C GLN A 172 -9.19 -0.13 -16.44
N GLY A 173 -9.87 0.94 -16.03
CA GLY A 173 -10.62 0.98 -14.78
C GLY A 173 -9.76 1.21 -13.51
N ALA A 174 -8.45 1.38 -13.63
CA ALA A 174 -7.57 1.79 -12.56
C ALA A 174 -7.25 3.28 -12.69
N ILE A 175 -7.33 4.02 -11.58
CA ILE A 175 -6.92 5.42 -11.54
C ILE A 175 -5.41 5.44 -11.34
N LEU A 176 -4.69 5.90 -12.35
CA LEU A 176 -3.25 6.11 -12.31
C LEU A 176 -2.97 7.61 -12.20
N ALA A 177 -2.28 8.00 -11.15
CA ALA A 177 -1.77 9.36 -11.07
C ALA A 177 -0.44 9.44 -11.82
N ARG A 178 -0.33 10.36 -12.76
CA ARG A 178 0.89 10.67 -13.52
C ARG A 178 1.35 12.07 -13.21
N GLY A 179 2.65 12.27 -13.23
CA GLY A 179 3.19 13.61 -13.01
C GLY A 179 4.61 13.78 -13.51
N THR A 180 5.04 15.02 -13.44
CA THR A 180 6.43 15.42 -13.65
C THR A 180 6.93 16.14 -12.42
N ALA A 181 8.21 16.00 -12.11
CA ALA A 181 8.85 16.66 -10.99
C ALA A 181 10.26 17.12 -11.34
N LEU A 182 10.69 18.16 -10.63
CA LEU A 182 12.06 18.65 -10.61
C LEU A 182 12.66 18.35 -9.23
N VAL A 183 13.81 17.69 -9.22
CA VAL A 183 14.56 17.40 -7.99
C VAL A 183 15.87 18.15 -8.03
N ALA A 184 16.04 19.11 -7.14
CA ALA A 184 17.29 19.80 -6.92
C ALA A 184 18.10 19.07 -5.85
N LEU A 185 19.31 18.67 -6.18
CA LEU A 185 20.20 17.98 -5.26
C LEU A 185 21.64 18.49 -5.37
N ASP A 186 22.36 18.36 -4.27
CA ASP A 186 23.77 18.63 -4.17
C ASP A 186 24.53 17.31 -3.97
N ARG A 187 25.54 17.09 -4.80
CA ARG A 187 26.51 16.01 -4.61
C ARG A 187 27.72 16.56 -3.91
N LEU A 188 27.99 16.04 -2.71
CA LEU A 188 29.03 16.50 -1.81
C LEU A 188 30.21 15.55 -1.86
N TYR A 189 31.34 16.02 -2.32
CA TYR A 189 32.61 15.31 -2.33
C TYR A 189 33.46 15.81 -1.16
N SER A 190 33.51 15.02 -0.08
CA SER A 190 34.23 15.40 1.13
C SER A 190 35.74 15.16 1.01
N SER A 191 36.54 15.92 1.74
CA SER A 191 38.02 15.75 1.81
C SER A 191 38.48 14.38 2.31
N GLN A 192 37.61 13.63 2.97
CA GLN A 192 37.91 12.27 3.42
C GLN A 192 37.87 11.25 2.28
N HIS A 193 37.09 11.52 1.24
CA HIS A 193 36.76 10.57 0.20
C HIS A 193 37.12 11.06 -1.22
N SER A 194 37.54 12.31 -1.36
CA SER A 194 37.92 12.92 -2.62
C SER A 194 39.21 13.70 -2.47
N HIS A 195 40.02 13.76 -3.52
CA HIS A 195 41.24 14.57 -3.60
C HIS A 195 40.93 16.07 -3.56
N GLU A 196 39.76 16.46 -4.11
CA GLU A 196 39.32 17.84 -4.15
C GLU A 196 37.91 17.93 -3.57
N PRO A 197 37.73 18.50 -2.37
CA PRO A 197 36.42 18.77 -1.81
C PRO A 197 35.63 19.72 -2.72
N ARG A 198 34.47 19.28 -3.18
CA ARG A 198 33.64 20.11 -4.06
C ARG A 198 32.17 19.75 -3.85
N THR A 199 31.32 20.71 -4.17
CA THR A 199 29.87 20.50 -4.23
C THR A 199 29.42 20.72 -5.66
N GLU A 200 28.69 19.76 -6.17
CA GLU A 200 28.10 19.83 -7.50
C GLU A 200 26.60 19.98 -7.36
N HIS A 201 26.03 20.99 -8.02
CA HIS A 201 24.59 21.22 -8.02
C HIS A 201 23.95 20.55 -9.24
N TRP A 202 22.94 19.72 -8.99
CA TRP A 202 22.26 18.98 -10.02
C TRP A 202 20.77 19.25 -10.00
N MET A 203 20.15 19.31 -11.17
CA MET A 203 18.72 19.40 -11.37
C MET A 203 18.27 18.19 -12.17
N LEU A 204 17.41 17.38 -11.56
CA LEU A 204 16.81 16.23 -12.22
C LEU A 204 15.41 16.60 -12.68
N SER A 205 15.11 16.38 -13.94
CA SER A 205 13.75 16.45 -14.48
C SER A 205 13.26 15.02 -14.69
N LEU A 206 12.12 14.66 -14.13
CA LEU A 206 11.63 13.29 -14.18
C LEU A 206 10.12 13.22 -14.44
N SER A 207 9.72 12.14 -15.10
CA SER A 207 8.33 11.75 -15.31
C SER A 207 8.04 10.51 -14.49
N TYR A 208 6.91 10.49 -13.80
CA TYR A 208 6.53 9.37 -12.94
C TYR A 208 5.04 9.04 -13.04
N TYR A 209 4.70 7.85 -12.63
CA TYR A 209 3.31 7.46 -12.34
C TYR A 209 3.23 6.71 -11.01
N LEU A 210 2.03 6.65 -10.45
CA LEU A 210 1.74 5.94 -9.21
C LEU A 210 0.77 4.80 -9.52
N ASN A 211 1.16 3.59 -9.16
CA ASN A 211 0.34 2.39 -9.34
C ASN A 211 0.29 1.55 -8.06
N PRO A 212 -0.62 1.86 -7.13
CA PRO A 212 -0.74 1.12 -5.87
C PRO A 212 -1.06 -0.37 -6.07
N LYS A 213 -1.73 -0.73 -7.16
CA LYS A 213 -2.03 -2.13 -7.48
C LYS A 213 -0.76 -2.94 -7.76
N GLN A 214 0.22 -2.32 -8.39
CA GLN A 214 1.52 -2.95 -8.68
C GLN A 214 2.26 -3.33 -7.40
N VAL A 215 2.07 -2.58 -6.30
CA VAL A 215 2.71 -2.87 -5.01
C VAL A 215 2.35 -4.26 -4.52
N SER A 216 1.07 -4.60 -4.52
CA SER A 216 0.60 -5.92 -4.07
C SER A 216 1.10 -7.08 -4.94
N ASP A 217 1.28 -6.85 -6.24
CA ASP A 217 1.76 -7.86 -7.17
C ASP A 217 3.28 -8.03 -7.06
N GLN A 218 4.03 -6.96 -6.92
CA GLN A 218 5.47 -7.00 -6.72
C GLN A 218 5.86 -7.53 -5.33
N ALA A 219 5.09 -7.22 -4.29
CA ALA A 219 5.33 -7.71 -2.94
C ALA A 219 5.21 -9.25 -2.82
N LYS A 220 4.44 -9.90 -3.70
CA LYS A 220 4.39 -11.37 -3.76
C LYS A 220 5.72 -11.99 -4.18
N ILE A 221 6.48 -11.28 -5.02
CA ILE A 221 7.79 -11.72 -5.53
C ILE A 221 8.90 -11.22 -4.63
N PHE A 222 8.83 -9.96 -4.24
CA PHE A 222 9.80 -9.27 -3.40
C PHE A 222 9.09 -8.61 -2.21
N PRO A 223 8.97 -9.28 -1.04
CA PRO A 223 8.25 -8.76 0.11
C PRO A 223 8.73 -7.39 0.60
N GLN A 224 10.01 -7.08 0.42
CA GLN A 224 10.58 -5.78 0.78
C GLN A 224 10.08 -4.61 -0.10
N TYR A 225 9.47 -4.88 -1.26
CA TYR A 225 8.96 -3.85 -2.16
C TYR A 225 7.93 -2.95 -1.46
N GLU A 226 7.07 -3.54 -0.64
CA GLU A 226 6.04 -2.84 0.13
C GLU A 226 6.60 -1.79 1.10
N TYR A 227 7.80 -2.04 1.64
CA TYR A 227 8.46 -1.11 2.56
C TYR A 227 9.27 -0.04 1.84
N ILE A 228 9.85 -0.37 0.68
CA ILE A 228 10.69 0.54 -0.08
C ILE A 228 9.84 1.50 -0.90
N ASN A 229 8.81 0.99 -1.58
CA ASN A 229 7.98 1.76 -2.51
C ASN A 229 6.47 1.49 -2.31
N PRO A 230 5.90 1.86 -1.16
CA PRO A 230 4.51 1.56 -0.83
C PRO A 230 3.49 2.31 -1.70
N LEU A 231 3.89 3.39 -2.37
CA LEU A 231 3.03 4.13 -3.30
C LEU A 231 2.98 3.52 -4.70
N GLY A 232 3.87 2.56 -5.01
CA GLY A 232 4.07 2.10 -6.38
C GLY A 232 4.51 3.22 -7.31
N LEU A 233 5.33 4.16 -6.77
CA LEU A 233 5.89 5.26 -7.53
C LEU A 233 6.87 4.68 -8.55
N THR A 234 6.64 4.98 -9.82
CA THR A 234 7.44 4.45 -10.91
C THR A 234 7.92 5.59 -11.79
N VAL A 235 9.22 5.83 -11.82
CA VAL A 235 9.88 6.77 -12.71
C VAL A 235 10.02 6.12 -14.07
N THR A 236 9.49 6.78 -15.09
CA THR A 236 9.52 6.31 -16.48
C THR A 236 10.67 6.89 -17.27
N GLU A 237 11.05 8.11 -16.92
CA GLU A 237 12.08 8.86 -17.60
C GLU A 237 12.69 9.87 -16.63
N PHE A 238 13.97 10.09 -16.72
CA PHE A 238 14.64 11.18 -16.01
C PHE A 238 15.80 11.73 -16.84
N HIS A 239 16.05 13.02 -16.66
CA HIS A 239 17.16 13.74 -17.27
C HIS A 239 17.96 14.46 -16.19
N GLU A 240 19.27 14.37 -16.30
CA GLU A 240 20.23 14.93 -15.35
C GLU A 240 20.89 16.17 -15.97
N ASN A 241 20.75 17.30 -15.29
CA ASN A 241 21.42 18.54 -15.69
C ASN A 241 22.29 19.05 -14.55
N ARG A 242 23.60 19.17 -14.81
CA ARG A 242 24.51 19.82 -13.88
C ARG A 242 24.33 21.32 -13.97
N VAL A 243 24.04 21.96 -12.86
CA VAL A 243 23.91 23.43 -12.77
C VAL A 243 25.27 24.00 -12.43
N SER A 244 25.87 24.77 -13.34
CA SER A 244 27.11 25.49 -13.04
C SER A 244 26.81 26.62 -12.04
N VAL A 245 27.70 26.82 -11.05
CA VAL A 245 27.55 27.87 -10.02
C VAL A 245 27.45 29.27 -10.62
N ASP A 246 28.05 29.47 -11.82
CA ASP A 246 28.03 30.74 -12.55
C ASP A 246 26.62 31.14 -13.05
N ALA A 247 25.67 30.20 -13.10
CA ALA A 247 24.29 30.47 -13.51
C ALA A 247 23.44 31.05 -12.38
N ILE A 248 23.90 31.00 -11.13
CA ILE A 248 23.27 31.63 -9.99
C ILE A 248 23.99 32.94 -9.67
N ALA A 249 24.01 33.86 -10.60
CA ALA A 249 24.36 35.25 -10.28
C ALA A 249 23.33 35.73 -9.23
N PRO A 250 23.78 36.29 -8.10
CA PRO A 250 22.87 36.86 -7.12
C PRO A 250 22.01 37.87 -7.82
N GLY A 251 20.70 37.66 -7.82
CA GLY A 251 19.73 38.37 -8.62
C GLY A 251 20.04 39.86 -8.65
N THR A 252 20.23 40.36 -9.84
CA THR A 252 20.07 41.75 -10.17
C THR A 252 18.69 42.13 -9.66
N SER A 253 18.66 42.85 -8.53
CA SER A 253 17.47 43.46 -7.99
C SER A 253 16.80 44.20 -9.14
N ALA A 254 15.69 43.70 -9.63
CA ALA A 254 14.87 44.42 -10.59
C ALA A 254 14.63 45.79 -10.02
N SER A 255 15.35 46.78 -10.54
CA SER A 255 15.12 48.19 -10.27
C SER A 255 13.66 48.46 -10.65
N VAL A 256 12.83 48.64 -9.68
CA VAL A 256 11.46 49.15 -9.84
C VAL A 256 11.62 50.44 -10.63
N PRO A 257 11.04 50.62 -11.82
CA PRO A 257 11.03 51.89 -12.47
C PRO A 257 10.22 52.84 -11.60
N THR A 258 10.93 53.78 -10.95
CA THR A 258 10.31 54.94 -10.29
C THR A 258 9.61 55.72 -11.39
N SER A 259 8.30 55.62 -11.43
CA SER A 259 7.44 56.47 -12.27
C SER A 259 7.63 57.89 -11.80
N ALA A 260 8.42 58.68 -12.57
CA ALA A 260 8.56 60.09 -12.40
C ALA A 260 7.17 60.75 -12.60
N ALA A 261 6.65 61.30 -11.57
CA ALA A 261 5.48 62.16 -11.63
C ALA A 261 5.79 63.35 -12.51
N GLN A 262 5.08 63.51 -13.64
CA GLN A 262 5.08 64.71 -14.43
C GLN A 262 4.37 65.82 -13.66
N PRO A 263 4.97 67.02 -13.53
CA PRO A 263 4.27 68.17 -12.96
C PRO A 263 3.20 68.64 -13.94
N ALA A 264 2.00 68.84 -13.40
CA ALA A 264 0.89 69.47 -14.10
C ALA A 264 1.26 70.88 -14.56
N THR A 265 1.24 71.10 -15.87
CA THR A 265 1.34 72.42 -16.46
C THR A 265 0.02 73.15 -16.31
N GLU A 266 -0.05 74.19 -15.41
CA GLU A 266 -1.08 75.13 -15.39
C GLU A 266 -1.09 75.93 -16.69
N GLN A 267 -2.22 76.01 -17.39
CA GLN A 267 -2.50 76.99 -18.41
C GLN A 267 -3.45 78.09 -17.82
N PRO A 268 -3.08 79.39 -17.96
CA PRO A 268 -3.97 80.43 -17.60
C PRO A 268 -4.90 80.83 -18.76
N ARG A 269 -6.13 81.10 -18.41
CA ARG A 269 -7.27 81.71 -19.10
C ARG A 269 -8.30 80.81 -19.73
#